data_52c158ec721afd5c72c5f353c9a17556
#
_entry.id   52c158ec721afd5c72c5f353c9a17556
#
_cell.length_a   1.000
_cell.length_b   1.000
_cell.length_c   1.000
_cell.angle_alpha   90.00
_cell.angle_beta   90.00
_cell.angle_gamma   90.00
#
_symmetry.space_group_name_H-M   'P 1'
#
loop_
_entity.id
_entity.type
_entity.pdbx_description
1 polymer ?
#
loop_
_entity_poly.entity_id
_entity_poly.type
_entity_poly.pdbx_seq_one_letter_code
_entity_poly.pdbx_strand_id
1 'polypeptide(L)'
;MEAKDVNYCVILAGGIGSRLWPVSRKELPKQFLDWFGTGRTLLQQTYDRFRKIIDAKHIFIVTNEHYADLVREQLPDVAQDRILKEPIRRNTLPSVAWATTCISHLCPHGNVIVSPADQLILEENNFDNDVLKGLDFVGHSDCLLTMGVKPTRPDTGYGYIQAHENMEEGAFARVKSFTEKPALDFARVFMESGEFY
;
A
#
# COMPACT_ATOMS: atom_id res chain seq x y z
N MET A 1 17.84 25.34 8.77
CA MET A 1 17.93 23.89 8.45
C MET A 1 16.57 23.52 7.86
N GLU A 2 16.51 23.43 6.56
CA GLU A 2 15.31 22.90 5.87
C GLU A 2 15.07 21.47 6.39
N ALA A 3 13.84 21.18 6.77
CA ALA A 3 13.45 19.84 7.20
C ALA A 3 13.65 18.90 6.01
N LYS A 4 14.74 18.16 6.03
CA LYS A 4 14.98 17.09 5.04
C LYS A 4 13.80 16.12 5.09
N ASP A 5 13.32 15.80 3.96
CA ASP A 5 12.31 14.83 3.55
C ASP A 5 11.94 13.80 4.62
N VAL A 6 10.91 14.12 5.39
CA VAL A 6 10.37 13.18 6.37
C VAL A 6 9.48 12.20 5.64
N ASN A 7 9.79 10.92 5.74
CA ASN A 7 9.00 9.87 5.12
C ASN A 7 7.84 9.45 6.04
N TYR A 8 6.64 9.39 5.47
CA TYR A 8 5.42 8.92 6.10
C TYR A 8 4.91 7.66 5.41
N CYS A 9 4.26 6.79 6.16
CA CYS A 9 3.56 5.63 5.63
C CYS A 9 2.07 5.72 5.95
N VAL A 10 1.23 5.41 4.97
CA VAL A 10 -0.22 5.26 5.12
C VAL A 10 -0.58 3.81 4.81
N ILE A 11 -1.03 3.05 5.81
CA ILE A 11 -1.49 1.69 5.65
C ILE A 11 -3.02 1.68 5.53
N LEU A 12 -3.52 1.21 4.38
CA LEU A 12 -4.95 1.14 4.10
C LEU A 12 -5.55 -0.17 4.62
N ALA A 13 -6.32 -0.11 5.69
CA ALA A 13 -6.92 -1.24 6.40
C ALA A 13 -8.46 -1.20 6.48
N GLY A 14 -9.13 -0.48 5.55
CA GLY A 14 -10.59 -0.31 5.54
C GLY A 14 -11.38 -1.32 4.69
N GLY A 15 -10.72 -2.29 4.05
CA GLY A 15 -11.35 -3.28 3.17
C GLY A 15 -12.20 -4.30 3.92
N ILE A 16 -13.34 -4.76 3.34
CA ILE A 16 -14.21 -5.81 3.93
C ILE A 16 -13.85 -7.23 3.51
N GLY A 17 -12.94 -7.40 2.54
CA GLY A 17 -12.43 -8.71 2.12
C GLY A 17 -13.44 -9.71 1.59
N SER A 18 -14.56 -9.27 0.99
CA SER A 18 -15.70 -10.11 0.59
C SER A 18 -15.35 -11.26 -0.35
N ARG A 19 -14.29 -11.15 -1.16
CA ARG A 19 -13.83 -12.21 -2.09
C ARG A 19 -13.28 -13.44 -1.36
N LEU A 20 -12.93 -13.31 -0.09
CA LEU A 20 -12.31 -14.36 0.71
C LEU A 20 -13.29 -14.96 1.73
N TRP A 21 -14.61 -14.77 1.53
CA TRP A 21 -15.64 -15.46 2.30
C TRP A 21 -15.49 -16.98 2.09
N PRO A 22 -15.68 -17.84 3.10
CA PRO A 22 -16.16 -17.55 4.45
C PRO A 22 -15.08 -17.22 5.49
N VAL A 23 -13.79 -17.18 5.12
CA VAL A 23 -12.69 -16.92 6.05
C VAL A 23 -12.67 -15.44 6.45
N SER A 24 -12.69 -14.54 5.46
CA SER A 24 -12.87 -13.12 5.72
C SER A 24 -14.35 -12.79 5.88
N ARG A 25 -14.72 -12.14 6.97
CA ARG A 25 -16.10 -11.77 7.31
C ARG A 25 -16.18 -10.28 7.61
N LYS A 26 -17.41 -9.74 7.61
CA LYS A 26 -17.65 -8.33 7.90
C LYS A 26 -17.15 -7.93 9.28
N GLU A 27 -17.29 -8.82 10.25
CA GLU A 27 -16.86 -8.60 11.64
C GLU A 27 -15.36 -8.75 11.82
N LEU A 28 -14.71 -9.55 10.98
CA LEU A 28 -13.26 -9.80 11.00
C LEU A 28 -12.72 -9.92 9.58
N PRO A 29 -12.43 -8.78 8.92
CA PRO A 29 -11.90 -8.75 7.57
C PRO A 29 -10.48 -9.32 7.46
N LYS A 30 -10.10 -9.69 6.24
CA LYS A 30 -8.85 -10.39 5.90
C LYS A 30 -7.59 -9.78 6.52
N GLN A 31 -7.47 -8.46 6.57
CA GLN A 31 -6.29 -7.77 7.10
C GLN A 31 -6.08 -7.99 8.59
N PHE A 32 -7.11 -8.36 9.33
CA PHE A 32 -7.06 -8.66 10.76
C PHE A 32 -6.91 -10.16 11.07
N LEU A 33 -6.66 -10.98 10.06
CA LEU A 33 -6.47 -12.42 10.19
C LEU A 33 -4.98 -12.79 10.06
N ASP A 34 -4.57 -13.79 10.84
CA ASP A 34 -3.30 -14.49 10.62
C ASP A 34 -3.50 -15.58 9.54
N TRP A 35 -3.28 -15.17 8.27
CA TRP A 35 -3.49 -16.03 7.12
C TRP A 35 -2.49 -17.17 7.01
N PHE A 36 -1.30 -16.98 7.55
CA PHE A 36 -0.16 -17.86 7.31
C PHE A 36 0.28 -18.62 8.56
N GLY A 37 -0.45 -18.47 9.68
CA GLY A 37 -0.09 -19.12 10.95
C GLY A 37 1.23 -18.64 11.54
N THR A 38 1.57 -17.37 11.30
CA THR A 38 2.82 -16.75 11.77
C THR A 38 2.71 -16.17 13.18
N GLY A 39 1.52 -16.18 13.77
CA GLY A 39 1.20 -15.46 15.00
C GLY A 39 0.98 -13.95 14.79
N ARG A 40 1.01 -13.49 13.53
CA ARG A 40 0.82 -12.07 13.15
C ARG A 40 -0.23 -11.94 12.05
N THR A 41 -1.16 -11.00 12.21
CA THR A 41 -2.14 -10.67 11.17
C THR A 41 -1.50 -9.95 10.00
N LEU A 42 -2.17 -9.88 8.85
CA LEU A 42 -1.66 -9.17 7.67
C LEU A 42 -1.38 -7.68 7.97
N LEU A 43 -2.26 -7.05 8.75
CA LEU A 43 -2.06 -5.67 9.22
C LEU A 43 -0.79 -5.54 10.06
N GLN A 44 -0.60 -6.44 11.02
CA GLN A 44 0.59 -6.45 11.88
C GLN A 44 1.86 -6.68 11.09
N GLN A 45 1.86 -7.65 10.15
CA GLN A 45 3.01 -7.91 9.28
C GLN A 45 3.36 -6.69 8.42
N THR A 46 2.35 -6.00 7.87
CA THR A 46 2.56 -4.78 7.09
C THR A 46 3.13 -3.66 7.96
N TYR A 47 2.59 -3.45 9.15
CA TYR A 47 3.08 -2.45 10.09
C TYR A 47 4.52 -2.74 10.54
N ASP A 48 4.82 -4.00 10.91
CA ASP A 48 6.16 -4.41 11.34
C ASP A 48 7.20 -4.20 10.23
N ARG A 49 6.84 -4.45 8.97
CA ARG A 49 7.68 -4.21 7.80
C ARG A 49 8.03 -2.74 7.66
N PHE A 50 7.02 -1.86 7.66
CA PHE A 50 7.29 -0.42 7.52
C PHE A 50 8.01 0.20 8.71
N ARG A 51 7.83 -0.34 9.92
CA ARG A 51 8.59 0.11 11.11
C ARG A 51 10.10 -0.08 11.01
N LYS A 52 10.59 -0.94 10.12
CA LYS A 52 12.03 -1.11 9.89
C LYS A 52 12.66 0.08 9.18
N ILE A 53 11.88 0.78 8.36
CA ILE A 53 12.35 1.85 7.46
C ILE A 53 11.72 3.22 7.74
N ILE A 54 10.62 3.29 8.47
CA ILE A 54 9.89 4.52 8.82
C ILE A 54 9.63 4.54 10.33
N ASP A 55 9.89 5.67 10.98
CA ASP A 55 9.60 5.85 12.41
C ASP A 55 8.10 5.63 12.69
N ALA A 56 7.78 4.89 13.75
CA ALA A 56 6.41 4.55 14.13
C ALA A 56 5.47 5.78 14.24
N LYS A 57 5.99 6.92 14.67
CA LYS A 57 5.22 8.19 14.77
C LYS A 57 4.79 8.75 13.41
N HIS A 58 5.39 8.28 12.31
CA HIS A 58 5.08 8.68 10.94
C HIS A 58 4.25 7.64 10.18
N ILE A 59 3.81 6.56 10.85
CA ILE A 59 2.94 5.54 10.25
C ILE A 59 1.49 5.82 10.63
N PHE A 60 0.64 5.98 9.62
CA PHE A 60 -0.80 6.19 9.75
C PHE A 60 -1.55 4.96 9.29
N ILE A 61 -2.60 4.60 10.01
CA ILE A 61 -3.52 3.53 9.63
C ILE A 61 -4.85 4.16 9.22
N VAL A 62 -5.27 3.96 7.98
CA VAL A 62 -6.60 4.38 7.52
C VAL A 62 -7.53 3.17 7.57
N THR A 63 -8.59 3.28 8.33
CA THR A 63 -9.57 2.22 8.50
C THR A 63 -11.00 2.77 8.58
N ASN A 64 -11.98 1.88 8.53
CA ASN A 64 -13.36 2.24 8.81
C ASN A 64 -13.57 2.41 10.32
N GLU A 65 -14.52 3.26 10.72
CA GLU A 65 -14.85 3.47 12.14
C GLU A 65 -15.16 2.16 12.89
N HIS A 66 -15.84 1.21 12.22
CA HIS A 66 -16.16 -0.10 12.82
C HIS A 66 -14.94 -0.98 13.12
N TYR A 67 -13.82 -0.76 12.44
CA TYR A 67 -12.60 -1.57 12.61
C TYR A 67 -11.53 -0.85 13.45
N ALA A 68 -11.80 0.37 13.91
CA ALA A 68 -10.82 1.13 14.68
C ALA A 68 -10.39 0.44 15.97
N ASP A 69 -11.32 -0.29 16.62
CA ASP A 69 -11.01 -1.04 17.84
C ASP A 69 -10.15 -2.27 17.54
N LEU A 70 -10.37 -2.97 16.43
CA LEU A 70 -9.49 -4.07 15.97
C LEU A 70 -8.07 -3.55 15.66
N VAL A 71 -7.95 -2.37 15.06
CA VAL A 71 -6.63 -1.75 14.84
C VAL A 71 -5.93 -1.49 16.17
N ARG A 72 -6.62 -0.91 17.16
CA ARG A 72 -6.04 -0.63 18.48
C ARG A 72 -5.63 -1.88 19.22
N GLU A 73 -6.46 -2.94 19.14
CA GLU A 73 -6.16 -4.23 19.75
C GLU A 73 -4.91 -4.87 19.15
N GLN A 74 -4.78 -4.84 17.81
CA GLN A 74 -3.68 -5.48 17.10
C GLN A 74 -2.41 -4.64 17.04
N LEU A 75 -2.52 -3.31 17.11
CA LEU A 75 -1.41 -2.36 17.07
C LEU A 75 -1.48 -1.40 18.27
N PRO A 76 -1.31 -1.89 19.51
CA PRO A 76 -1.47 -1.07 20.72
C PRO A 76 -0.45 0.08 20.83
N ASP A 77 0.70 -0.04 20.16
CA ASP A 77 1.75 0.98 20.14
C ASP A 77 1.46 2.16 19.18
N VAL A 78 0.44 2.04 18.34
CA VAL A 78 0.05 3.11 17.42
C VAL A 78 -0.75 4.17 18.15
N ALA A 79 -0.28 5.40 18.13
CA ALA A 79 -0.97 6.53 18.75
C ALA A 79 -2.36 6.74 18.12
N GLN A 80 -3.34 7.12 18.94
CA GLN A 80 -4.75 7.23 18.49
C GLN A 80 -4.95 8.27 17.37
N ASP A 81 -4.16 9.33 17.36
CA ASP A 81 -4.18 10.36 16.31
C ASP A 81 -3.55 9.89 14.98
N ARG A 82 -2.93 8.71 14.97
CA ARG A 82 -2.41 8.03 13.77
C ARG A 82 -3.39 7.02 13.18
N ILE A 83 -4.51 6.76 13.85
CA ILE A 83 -5.59 5.90 13.33
C ILE A 83 -6.69 6.79 12.76
N LEU A 84 -6.68 6.94 11.43
CA LEU A 84 -7.64 7.73 10.69
C LEU A 84 -8.89 6.89 10.41
N LYS A 85 -10.05 7.35 10.94
CA LYS A 85 -11.32 6.61 10.89
C LYS A 85 -12.22 7.18 9.80
N GLU A 86 -12.33 6.50 8.68
CA GLU A 86 -13.25 6.89 7.62
C GLU A 86 -14.70 6.79 8.09
N PRO A 87 -15.47 7.89 8.05
CA PRO A 87 -16.89 7.86 8.44
C PRO A 87 -17.74 7.09 7.42
N ILE A 88 -17.35 7.14 6.15
CA ILE A 88 -18.03 6.47 5.03
C ILE A 88 -16.98 5.91 4.09
N ARG A 89 -17.14 4.64 3.74
CA ARG A 89 -16.26 3.98 2.77
C ARG A 89 -16.50 4.53 1.34
N ARG A 90 -15.45 5.07 0.73
CA ARG A 90 -15.48 5.68 -0.62
C ARG A 90 -14.35 5.19 -1.53
N ASN A 91 -13.88 3.95 -1.36
CA ASN A 91 -12.74 3.35 -2.05
C ASN A 91 -11.40 4.03 -1.75
N THR A 92 -10.38 3.76 -2.56
CA THR A 92 -8.98 4.09 -2.26
C THR A 92 -8.67 5.58 -2.33
N LEU A 93 -9.12 6.27 -3.41
CA LEU A 93 -8.72 7.66 -3.65
C LEU A 93 -9.10 8.62 -2.51
N PRO A 94 -10.33 8.64 -2.00
CA PRO A 94 -10.67 9.51 -0.86
C PRO A 94 -9.90 9.19 0.42
N SER A 95 -9.61 7.90 0.69
CA SER A 95 -8.80 7.47 1.83
C SER A 95 -7.38 8.04 1.75
N VAL A 96 -6.76 7.91 0.58
CA VAL A 96 -5.42 8.45 0.30
C VAL A 96 -5.42 9.97 0.39
N ALA A 97 -6.35 10.66 -0.28
CA ALA A 97 -6.45 12.11 -0.26
C ALA A 97 -6.63 12.67 1.16
N TRP A 98 -7.47 12.03 1.96
CA TRP A 98 -7.67 12.45 3.34
C TRP A 98 -6.41 12.25 4.19
N ALA A 99 -5.79 11.07 4.13
CA ALA A 99 -4.57 10.79 4.88
C ALA A 99 -3.42 11.73 4.50
N THR A 100 -3.21 11.94 3.19
CA THR A 100 -2.16 12.86 2.70
C THR A 100 -2.45 14.30 3.08
N THR A 101 -3.72 14.73 3.12
CA THR A 101 -4.12 16.05 3.63
C THR A 101 -3.78 16.18 5.12
N CYS A 102 -4.09 15.18 5.94
CA CYS A 102 -3.73 15.18 7.36
C CYS A 102 -2.21 15.28 7.54
N ILE A 103 -1.44 14.53 6.76
CA ILE A 103 0.03 14.54 6.81
C ILE A 103 0.58 15.89 6.34
N SER A 104 0.03 16.49 5.29
CA SER A 104 0.49 17.78 4.76
C SER A 104 0.36 18.92 5.76
N HIS A 105 -0.62 18.87 6.67
CA HIS A 105 -0.75 19.83 7.78
C HIS A 105 0.33 19.64 8.85
N LEU A 106 0.88 18.43 8.98
CA LEU A 106 1.98 18.16 9.91
C LEU A 106 3.34 18.42 9.28
N CYS A 107 3.49 18.08 8.02
CA CYS A 107 4.72 18.21 7.24
C CYS A 107 4.40 18.46 5.76
N PRO A 108 4.38 19.73 5.30
CA PRO A 108 4.01 20.08 3.92
C PRO A 108 4.90 19.45 2.84
N HIS A 109 6.14 19.12 3.19
CA HIS A 109 7.14 18.56 2.26
C HIS A 109 7.48 17.09 2.59
N GLY A 110 6.61 16.41 3.33
CA GLY A 110 6.81 14.98 3.64
C GLY A 110 6.52 14.07 2.45
N ASN A 111 7.39 13.10 2.21
CA ASN A 111 7.12 12.03 1.27
C ASN A 111 6.11 11.05 1.89
N VAL A 112 5.16 10.57 1.11
CA VAL A 112 4.13 9.65 1.60
C VAL A 112 4.12 8.38 0.77
N ILE A 113 4.39 7.24 1.40
CA ILE A 113 4.11 5.93 0.82
C ILE A 113 2.74 5.43 1.27
N VAL A 114 1.96 4.92 0.34
CA VAL A 114 0.66 4.31 0.61
C VAL A 114 0.74 2.81 0.31
N SER A 115 0.38 1.99 1.28
CA SER A 115 0.39 0.54 1.15
C SER A 115 -0.93 -0.08 1.61
N PRO A 116 -1.49 -1.07 0.90
CA PRO A 116 -2.57 -1.88 1.44
C PRO A 116 -2.07 -2.77 2.58
N ALA A 117 -2.97 -3.06 3.54
CA ALA A 117 -2.67 -3.87 4.74
C ALA A 117 -2.69 -5.39 4.48
N ASP A 118 -2.82 -5.85 3.24
CA ASP A 118 -3.18 -7.23 2.93
C ASP A 118 -2.28 -7.89 1.87
N GLN A 119 -1.08 -7.34 1.68
CA GLN A 119 -0.07 -7.89 0.78
C GLN A 119 0.92 -8.77 1.54
N LEU A 120 1.16 -9.98 1.01
CA LEU A 120 2.27 -10.83 1.42
C LEU A 120 3.51 -10.42 0.63
N ILE A 121 4.57 -10.07 1.33
CA ILE A 121 5.90 -9.80 0.76
C ILE A 121 6.83 -10.91 1.27
N LEU A 122 7.40 -11.70 0.37
CA LEU A 122 8.31 -12.79 0.72
C LEU A 122 9.76 -12.30 0.84
N GLU A 123 10.18 -11.45 -0.09
CA GLU A 123 11.53 -10.89 -0.14
C GLU A 123 11.55 -9.49 0.52
N GLU A 124 11.35 -9.45 1.84
CA GLU A 124 11.21 -8.18 2.57
C GLU A 124 12.42 -7.25 2.40
N ASN A 125 13.65 -7.77 2.39
CA ASN A 125 14.84 -6.95 2.23
C ASN A 125 14.89 -6.25 0.86
N ASN A 126 14.49 -6.94 -0.21
CA ASN A 126 14.42 -6.36 -1.54
C ASN A 126 13.33 -5.29 -1.59
N PHE A 127 12.16 -5.59 -1.03
CA PHE A 127 11.05 -4.64 -0.91
C PHE A 127 11.47 -3.38 -0.13
N ASP A 128 12.11 -3.53 1.02
CA ASP A 128 12.56 -2.40 1.85
C ASP A 128 13.55 -1.52 1.08
N ASN A 129 14.49 -2.12 0.35
CA ASN A 129 15.44 -1.39 -0.49
C ASN A 129 14.75 -0.63 -1.63
N ASP A 130 13.78 -1.25 -2.30
CA ASP A 130 13.04 -0.61 -3.39
C ASP A 130 12.15 0.54 -2.88
N VAL A 131 11.53 0.36 -1.72
CA VAL A 131 10.79 1.44 -1.05
C VAL A 131 11.70 2.61 -0.70
N LEU A 132 12.88 2.35 -0.13
CA LEU A 132 13.84 3.40 0.23
C LEU A 132 14.35 4.15 -1.00
N LYS A 133 14.68 3.45 -2.10
CA LYS A 133 15.04 4.07 -3.38
C LYS A 133 13.88 4.92 -3.93
N GLY A 134 12.64 4.40 -3.85
CA GLY A 134 11.46 5.13 -4.29
C GLY A 134 11.22 6.40 -3.49
N LEU A 135 11.37 6.36 -2.18
CA LEU A 135 11.22 7.51 -1.29
C LEU A 135 12.32 8.57 -1.55
N ASP A 136 13.56 8.13 -1.77
CA ASP A 136 14.65 9.04 -2.17
C ASP A 136 14.36 9.70 -3.51
N PHE A 137 13.89 8.93 -4.49
CA PHE A 137 13.55 9.45 -5.82
C PHE A 137 12.44 10.50 -5.78
N VAL A 138 11.34 10.26 -5.06
CA VAL A 138 10.23 11.22 -4.96
C VAL A 138 10.60 12.44 -4.12
N GLY A 139 11.54 12.30 -3.16
CA GLY A 139 12.09 13.43 -2.40
C GLY A 139 12.84 14.46 -3.26
N HIS A 140 13.30 14.04 -4.44
CA HIS A 140 14.04 14.89 -5.38
C HIS A 140 13.28 15.15 -6.70
N SER A 141 12.04 14.67 -6.80
CA SER A 141 11.25 14.71 -8.04
C SER A 141 9.81 15.10 -7.77
N ASP A 142 9.26 16.03 -8.56
CA ASP A 142 7.83 16.36 -8.50
C ASP A 142 7.02 15.34 -9.32
N CYS A 143 6.80 14.16 -8.76
CA CYS A 143 6.09 13.08 -9.43
C CYS A 143 5.34 12.17 -8.45
N LEU A 144 4.39 11.41 -8.99
CA LEU A 144 3.80 10.25 -8.32
C LEU A 144 4.54 9.00 -8.77
N LEU A 145 4.97 8.18 -7.82
CA LEU A 145 5.63 6.91 -8.08
C LEU A 145 4.71 5.75 -7.73
N THR A 146 4.73 4.70 -8.53
CA THR A 146 4.04 3.44 -8.23
C THR A 146 5.01 2.28 -8.36
N MET A 147 4.87 1.28 -7.48
CA MET A 147 5.64 0.05 -7.56
C MET A 147 4.88 -0.95 -8.44
N GLY A 148 5.45 -1.32 -9.57
CA GLY A 148 4.95 -2.39 -10.44
C GLY A 148 5.51 -3.74 -10.00
N VAL A 149 4.70 -4.78 -10.11
CA VAL A 149 5.12 -6.17 -9.86
C VAL A 149 4.93 -6.95 -11.15
N LYS A 150 5.96 -7.68 -11.57
CA LYS A 150 5.87 -8.49 -12.80
C LYS A 150 4.80 -9.59 -12.63
N PRO A 151 3.77 -9.63 -13.50
CA PRO A 151 2.71 -10.61 -13.38
C PRO A 151 3.23 -12.01 -13.74
N THR A 152 2.86 -13.01 -12.95
CA THR A 152 3.20 -14.43 -13.18
C THR A 152 2.05 -15.23 -13.79
N ARG A 153 0.84 -14.66 -13.82
CA ARG A 153 -0.37 -15.22 -14.42
C ARG A 153 -1.30 -14.08 -14.88
N PRO A 154 -2.16 -14.34 -15.89
CA PRO A 154 -3.17 -13.36 -16.29
C PRO A 154 -4.25 -13.28 -15.20
N ASP A 155 -4.37 -12.15 -14.54
CA ASP A 155 -5.33 -11.94 -13.46
C ASP A 155 -6.26 -10.76 -13.80
N THR A 156 -7.57 -10.98 -13.72
CA THR A 156 -8.59 -9.96 -14.01
C THR A 156 -8.99 -9.15 -12.77
N GLY A 157 -8.40 -9.42 -11.62
CA GLY A 157 -8.69 -8.77 -10.35
C GLY A 157 -7.79 -7.59 -10.03
N TYR A 158 -6.72 -7.38 -10.83
CA TYR A 158 -5.72 -6.33 -10.63
C TYR A 158 -5.73 -5.29 -11.76
N GLY A 159 -5.16 -4.12 -11.47
CA GLY A 159 -4.78 -3.16 -12.48
C GLY A 159 -3.42 -3.51 -13.07
N TYR A 160 -3.23 -3.17 -14.34
CA TYR A 160 -1.97 -3.34 -15.07
C TYR A 160 -1.38 -1.98 -15.37
N ILE A 161 -0.06 -1.86 -15.20
CA ILE A 161 0.72 -0.64 -15.42
C ILE A 161 1.59 -0.88 -16.65
N GLN A 162 1.38 -0.13 -17.72
CA GLN A 162 2.25 -0.18 -18.89
C GLN A 162 3.41 0.80 -18.72
N ALA A 163 4.64 0.31 -18.77
CA ALA A 163 5.84 1.13 -18.80
C ALA A 163 6.19 1.57 -20.23
N HIS A 164 6.91 2.70 -20.38
CA HIS A 164 7.36 3.19 -21.70
C HIS A 164 8.44 2.31 -22.33
N GLU A 165 9.26 1.68 -21.51
CA GLU A 165 10.36 0.81 -21.91
C GLU A 165 10.38 -0.44 -21.02
N ASN A 166 10.96 -1.54 -21.51
CA ASN A 166 11.21 -2.70 -20.67
C ASN A 166 12.11 -2.30 -19.52
N MET A 167 11.61 -2.39 -18.31
CA MET A 167 12.34 -2.00 -17.10
C MET A 167 13.33 -3.11 -16.74
N GLU A 168 14.57 -2.73 -16.46
CA GLU A 168 15.46 -3.54 -15.64
C GLU A 168 14.93 -3.56 -14.20
N GLU A 169 15.18 -4.65 -13.49
CA GLU A 169 14.75 -4.79 -12.11
C GLU A 169 15.31 -3.65 -11.23
N GLY A 170 14.43 -2.95 -10.52
CA GLY A 170 14.79 -1.81 -9.67
C GLY A 170 15.05 -0.48 -10.40
N ALA A 171 14.80 -0.40 -11.71
CA ALA A 171 14.86 0.85 -12.47
C ALA A 171 13.55 1.66 -12.39
N PHE A 172 13.63 2.96 -12.65
CA PHE A 172 12.46 3.84 -12.79
C PHE A 172 12.11 4.00 -14.26
N ALA A 173 10.82 3.87 -14.58
CA ALA A 173 10.31 4.15 -15.91
C ALA A 173 9.06 5.02 -15.85
N ARG A 174 8.81 5.76 -16.94
CA ARG A 174 7.57 6.53 -17.09
C ARG A 174 6.41 5.58 -17.36
N VAL A 175 5.30 5.79 -16.64
CA VAL A 175 4.06 5.08 -16.91
C VAL A 175 3.45 5.60 -18.21
N LYS A 176 3.11 4.67 -19.11
CA LYS A 176 2.41 4.96 -20.37
C LYS A 176 0.90 4.92 -20.19
N SER A 177 0.42 3.92 -19.48
CA SER A 177 -1.01 3.76 -19.23
C SER A 177 -1.29 2.91 -17.99
N PHE A 178 -2.50 3.06 -17.44
CA PHE A 178 -3.08 2.15 -16.45
C PHE A 178 -4.32 1.50 -17.05
N THR A 179 -4.47 0.18 -16.87
CA THR A 179 -5.67 -0.56 -17.26
C THR A 179 -6.22 -1.31 -16.06
N GLU A 180 -7.36 -0.88 -15.55
CA GLU A 180 -7.98 -1.45 -14.36
C GLU A 180 -8.80 -2.68 -14.72
N LYS A 181 -8.48 -3.82 -14.11
CA LYS A 181 -9.24 -5.09 -14.18
C LYS A 181 -9.66 -5.48 -15.62
N PRO A 182 -8.71 -5.72 -16.52
CA PRO A 182 -9.01 -6.05 -17.91
C PRO A 182 -9.74 -7.40 -18.03
N ALA A 183 -10.38 -7.63 -19.17
CA ALA A 183 -10.83 -8.97 -19.52
C ALA A 183 -9.64 -9.93 -19.69
N LEU A 184 -9.88 -11.24 -19.50
CA LEU A 184 -8.83 -12.26 -19.46
C LEU A 184 -7.95 -12.26 -20.71
N ASP A 185 -8.53 -12.06 -21.89
CA ASP A 185 -7.78 -12.06 -23.15
C ASP A 185 -6.80 -10.88 -23.23
N PHE A 186 -7.21 -9.69 -22.74
CA PHE A 186 -6.29 -8.55 -22.62
C PHE A 186 -5.20 -8.80 -21.58
N ALA A 187 -5.53 -9.40 -20.43
CA ALA A 187 -4.53 -9.74 -19.42
C ALA A 187 -3.46 -10.70 -19.96
N ARG A 188 -3.82 -11.66 -20.82
CA ARG A 188 -2.88 -12.54 -21.50
C ARG A 188 -1.95 -11.77 -22.44
N VAL A 189 -2.52 -10.91 -23.28
CA VAL A 189 -1.74 -10.07 -24.22
C VAL A 189 -0.78 -9.16 -23.45
N PHE A 190 -1.21 -8.58 -22.32
CA PHE A 190 -0.36 -7.71 -21.49
C PHE A 190 0.84 -8.48 -20.93
N MET A 191 0.63 -9.70 -20.45
CA MET A 191 1.74 -10.54 -19.98
C MET A 191 2.71 -10.93 -21.10
N GLU A 192 2.19 -11.32 -22.27
CA GLU A 192 2.99 -11.76 -23.41
C GLU A 192 3.83 -10.62 -23.99
N SER A 193 3.35 -9.38 -23.91
CA SER A 193 4.09 -8.20 -24.40
C SER A 193 5.35 -7.89 -23.58
N GLY A 194 5.36 -8.26 -22.30
CA GLY A 194 6.45 -7.93 -21.37
C GLY A 194 6.52 -6.47 -20.91
N GLU A 195 5.63 -5.61 -21.41
CA GLU A 195 5.60 -4.16 -21.10
C GLU A 195 4.76 -3.83 -19.85
N PHE A 196 4.01 -4.81 -19.31
CA PHE A 196 3.06 -4.58 -18.22
C PHE A 196 3.49 -5.21 -16.90
N TYR A 197 3.18 -4.47 -15.85
CA TYR A 197 3.44 -4.81 -14.45
C TYR A 197 2.16 -4.80 -13.65
#